data_a0be5abad042d1cff51f31994886fa1d
#
_entry.id   a0be5abad042d1cff51f31994886fa1d
#
_cell.length_a   1.000
_cell.length_b   1.000
_cell.length_c   1.000
_cell.angle_alpha   90.00
_cell.angle_beta   90.00
_cell.angle_gamma   90.00
#
_symmetry.space_group_name_H-M   'P 1'
#
loop_
_entity.id
_entity.type
_entity.pdbx_description
1 polymer ?
#
loop_
_entity_poly.entity_id
_entity_poly.type
_entity_poly.pdbx_seq_one_letter_code
_entity_poly.pdbx_strand_id
1 'polypeptide(L)'
;MGGKLNEARQTYERLWREAAFALERNDLEFDRHLPDKSHDLRRGLSLAFRPSRIVQAAISPFLHELAEAAPGQYFYRPEEFHVTVLSIIPGSESWRDQIPHLAAYQSILGKVLQRPRNFSVTFQGVTASRGGVIIQGFPQDETLAQMRDDLREALRQNQLGEQLDVRYKINTAHMTVMRFCRAPVDGKHLLALLQANRTTSFGEMCVENLELILGDWYASADTARTLSEYKL
;
A
#
# COMPACT_ATOMS: atom_id res chain seq x y z
N MET A 1 5.77 -8.35 23.23
CA MET A 1 5.36 -7.18 22.39
C MET A 1 6.24 -6.89 21.18
N GLY A 2 7.05 -7.75 20.65
CA GLY A 2 8.01 -7.41 19.59
C GLY A 2 7.92 -8.20 18.27
N GLY A 3 7.10 -9.25 18.17
CA GLY A 3 7.17 -10.16 17.04
C GLY A 3 6.75 -9.55 15.70
N LYS A 4 5.54 -9.03 15.60
CA LYS A 4 4.97 -8.54 14.32
C LYS A 4 5.58 -7.21 13.86
N LEU A 5 5.97 -6.34 14.80
CA LEU A 5 6.70 -5.10 14.46
C LEU A 5 8.10 -5.42 13.90
N ASN A 6 8.73 -6.44 14.45
CA ASN A 6 10.03 -6.92 13.97
C ASN A 6 9.92 -7.54 12.57
N GLU A 7 8.85 -8.29 12.29
CA GLU A 7 8.57 -8.82 10.95
C GLU A 7 8.41 -7.71 9.89
N ALA A 8 7.69 -6.64 10.22
CA ALA A 8 7.53 -5.50 9.33
C ALA A 8 8.88 -4.83 9.02
N ARG A 9 9.72 -4.60 10.05
CA ARG A 9 11.08 -4.06 9.88
C ARG A 9 11.95 -4.97 9.01
N GLN A 10 11.94 -6.27 9.25
CA GLN A 10 12.67 -7.24 8.43
C GLN A 10 12.19 -7.23 6.97
N THR A 11 10.87 -7.09 6.75
CA THR A 11 10.30 -6.97 5.40
C THR A 11 10.80 -5.71 4.71
N TYR A 12 10.78 -4.55 5.38
CA TYR A 12 11.30 -3.30 4.82
C TYR A 12 12.80 -3.36 4.52
N GLU A 13 13.60 -3.97 5.40
CA GLU A 13 15.04 -4.13 5.17
C GLU A 13 15.35 -5.10 4.02
N ARG A 14 14.55 -6.15 3.85
CA ARG A 14 14.67 -7.04 2.69
C ARG A 14 14.35 -6.29 1.40
N LEU A 15 13.21 -5.57 1.36
CA LEU A 15 12.81 -4.77 0.20
C LEU A 15 13.87 -3.72 -0.16
N TRP A 16 14.44 -3.05 0.85
CA TRP A 16 15.53 -2.10 0.64
C TRP A 16 16.74 -2.73 -0.04
N ARG A 17 17.21 -3.86 0.49
CA ARG A 17 18.39 -4.54 -0.08
C ARG A 17 18.16 -4.99 -1.53
N GLU A 18 16.98 -5.55 -1.79
CA GLU A 18 16.59 -5.97 -3.14
C GLU A 18 16.51 -4.77 -4.11
N ALA A 19 15.92 -3.66 -3.67
CA ALA A 19 15.80 -2.45 -4.50
C ALA A 19 17.14 -1.75 -4.72
N ALA A 20 17.98 -1.61 -3.69
CA ALA A 20 19.30 -1.02 -3.81
C ALA A 20 20.16 -1.80 -4.82
N PHE A 21 20.17 -3.13 -4.72
CA PHE A 21 20.86 -4.00 -5.67
C PHE A 21 20.31 -3.86 -7.09
N ALA A 22 18.99 -3.76 -7.24
CA ALA A 22 18.34 -3.60 -8.53
C ALA A 22 18.62 -2.23 -9.16
N LEU A 23 18.66 -1.16 -8.36
CA LEU A 23 19.03 0.20 -8.81
C LEU A 23 20.48 0.25 -9.33
N GLU A 24 21.42 -0.36 -8.60
CA GLU A 24 22.83 -0.42 -9.02
C GLU A 24 23.04 -1.16 -10.34
N ARG A 25 22.19 -2.15 -10.63
CA ARG A 25 22.30 -3.01 -11.83
C ARG A 25 21.32 -2.68 -12.93
N ASN A 26 20.47 -1.67 -12.70
CA ASN A 26 19.37 -1.33 -13.61
C ASN A 26 18.42 -2.51 -13.87
N ASP A 27 18.14 -3.31 -12.80
CA ASP A 27 17.28 -4.51 -12.81
C ASP A 27 15.98 -4.26 -12.02
N LEU A 28 15.33 -3.13 -12.33
CA LEU A 28 14.05 -2.75 -11.72
C LEU A 28 12.88 -3.40 -12.46
N GLU A 29 11.76 -3.49 -11.77
CA GLU A 29 10.49 -3.95 -12.33
C GLU A 29 9.66 -2.75 -12.80
N PHE A 30 9.42 -2.67 -14.12
CA PHE A 30 8.61 -1.61 -14.70
C PHE A 30 7.19 -2.12 -14.92
N ASP A 31 6.21 -1.36 -14.44
CA ASP A 31 4.82 -1.66 -14.76
C ASP A 31 4.49 -1.12 -16.16
N ARG A 32 4.31 -2.04 -17.10
CA ARG A 32 4.04 -1.74 -18.52
C ARG A 32 2.72 -1.01 -18.77
N HIS A 33 1.79 -1.01 -17.81
CA HIS A 33 0.49 -0.34 -17.93
C HIS A 33 0.53 1.13 -17.47
N LEU A 34 1.57 1.54 -16.74
CA LEU A 34 1.66 2.91 -16.22
C LEU A 34 1.78 4.00 -17.30
N PRO A 35 2.47 3.79 -18.44
CA PRO A 35 2.52 4.80 -19.50
C PRO A 35 1.16 5.09 -20.13
N ASP A 36 0.28 4.09 -20.18
CA ASP A 36 -1.11 4.23 -20.62
C ASP A 36 -2.05 3.33 -19.81
N LYS A 37 -2.60 3.89 -18.73
CA LYS A 37 -3.54 3.19 -17.84
C LYS A 37 -4.93 2.98 -18.47
N SER A 38 -5.24 3.60 -19.61
CA SER A 38 -6.56 3.48 -20.24
C SER A 38 -6.87 2.05 -20.70
N HIS A 39 -5.83 1.27 -21.00
CA HIS A 39 -5.94 -0.13 -21.39
C HIS A 39 -5.74 -1.12 -20.21
N ASP A 40 -5.52 -0.62 -19.01
CA ASP A 40 -5.42 -1.49 -17.83
C ASP A 40 -6.81 -1.87 -17.31
N LEU A 41 -7.25 -3.06 -17.66
CA LEU A 41 -8.55 -3.61 -17.25
C LEU A 41 -8.52 -4.30 -15.87
N ARG A 42 -7.36 -4.41 -15.24
CA ARG A 42 -7.22 -5.02 -13.92
C ARG A 42 -7.95 -4.18 -12.88
N ARG A 43 -8.77 -4.84 -12.08
CA ARG A 43 -9.40 -4.25 -10.89
C ARG A 43 -9.23 -5.18 -9.72
N GLY A 44 -9.17 -4.62 -8.54
CA GLY A 44 -9.07 -5.36 -7.29
C GLY A 44 -9.96 -4.77 -6.21
N LEU A 45 -10.20 -5.55 -5.16
CA LEU A 45 -10.94 -5.15 -3.98
C LEU A 45 -9.99 -5.12 -2.79
N SER A 46 -9.84 -3.97 -2.18
CA SER A 46 -8.94 -3.78 -1.03
C SER A 46 -9.63 -3.04 0.10
N LEU A 47 -9.36 -3.45 1.33
CA LEU A 47 -9.64 -2.65 2.51
C LEU A 47 -8.40 -1.81 2.81
N ALA A 48 -8.57 -0.50 2.92
CA ALA A 48 -7.45 0.43 3.09
C ALA A 48 -7.84 1.60 4.00
N PHE A 49 -6.85 2.36 4.46
CA PHE A 49 -7.05 3.69 5.05
C PHE A 49 -6.19 4.72 4.33
N ARG A 50 -6.60 5.98 4.43
CA ARG A 50 -5.88 7.10 3.85
C ARG A 50 -5.06 7.83 4.88
N PRO A 51 -3.84 8.30 4.56
CA PRO A 51 -3.05 9.12 5.45
C PRO A 51 -3.76 10.45 5.74
N SER A 52 -3.60 10.96 6.96
CA SER A 52 -4.11 12.28 7.31
C SER A 52 -3.47 13.39 6.47
N ARG A 53 -4.13 14.54 6.35
CA ARG A 53 -3.57 15.70 5.63
C ARG A 53 -2.24 16.16 6.21
N ILE A 54 -2.02 15.98 7.51
CA ILE A 54 -0.76 16.31 8.18
C ILE A 54 0.36 15.41 7.67
N VAL A 55 0.12 14.09 7.60
CA VAL A 55 1.08 13.12 7.06
C VAL A 55 1.34 13.39 5.57
N GLN A 56 0.29 13.66 4.77
CA GLN A 56 0.44 14.00 3.36
C GLN A 56 1.31 15.23 3.16
N ALA A 57 1.08 16.28 3.94
CA ALA A 57 1.88 17.51 3.89
C ALA A 57 3.35 17.27 4.29
N ALA A 58 3.60 16.42 5.28
CA ALA A 58 4.95 16.07 5.70
C ALA A 58 5.75 15.28 4.64
N ILE A 59 5.05 14.52 3.78
CA ILE A 59 5.66 13.77 2.68
C ILE A 59 5.99 14.67 1.48
N SER A 60 5.27 15.77 1.30
CA SER A 60 5.36 16.63 0.10
C SER A 60 6.79 17.10 -0.23
N PRO A 61 7.62 17.56 0.72
CA PRO A 61 9.00 17.97 0.41
C PRO A 61 9.82 16.81 -0.17
N PHE A 62 9.75 15.64 0.44
CA PHE A 62 10.44 14.44 -0.06
C PHE A 62 9.98 14.08 -1.49
N LEU A 63 8.67 14.18 -1.78
CA LEU A 63 8.16 13.90 -3.13
C LEU A 63 8.69 14.87 -4.17
N HIS A 64 8.91 16.12 -3.80
CA HIS A 64 9.50 17.12 -4.68
C HIS A 64 10.96 16.76 -5.05
N GLU A 65 11.78 16.47 -4.04
CA GLU A 65 13.15 16.00 -4.24
C GLU A 65 13.20 14.70 -5.05
N LEU A 66 12.26 13.77 -4.78
CA LEU A 66 12.17 12.49 -5.48
C LEU A 66 11.80 12.68 -6.97
N ALA A 67 10.92 13.65 -7.28
CA ALA A 67 10.53 13.96 -8.65
C ALA A 67 11.70 14.58 -9.45
N GLU A 68 12.55 15.36 -8.81
CA GLU A 68 13.77 15.89 -9.41
C GLU A 68 14.82 14.80 -9.64
N ALA A 69 14.99 13.89 -8.67
CA ALA A 69 15.95 12.78 -8.75
C ALA A 69 15.52 11.66 -9.73
N ALA A 70 14.21 11.50 -9.93
CA ALA A 70 13.63 10.43 -10.76
C ALA A 70 12.58 10.97 -11.75
N PRO A 71 12.96 11.84 -12.69
CA PRO A 71 12.03 12.41 -13.65
C PRO A 71 11.42 11.33 -14.57
N GLY A 72 10.13 11.50 -14.88
CA GLY A 72 9.41 10.62 -15.79
C GLY A 72 8.97 9.29 -15.17
N GLN A 73 9.04 9.15 -13.86
CA GLN A 73 8.41 8.06 -13.12
C GLN A 73 6.93 8.38 -12.84
N TYR A 74 6.17 7.38 -12.41
CA TYR A 74 4.79 7.59 -11.98
C TYR A 74 4.75 7.96 -10.50
N PHE A 75 4.24 9.15 -10.21
CA PHE A 75 4.01 9.65 -8.85
C PHE A 75 2.53 9.56 -8.52
N TYR A 76 2.23 9.01 -7.36
CA TYR A 76 0.88 9.02 -6.82
C TYR A 76 0.48 10.43 -6.41
N ARG A 77 -0.75 10.82 -6.72
CA ARG A 77 -1.33 12.07 -6.21
C ARG A 77 -1.67 11.90 -4.72
N PRO A 78 -1.68 12.98 -3.92
CA PRO A 78 -1.99 12.88 -2.49
C PRO A 78 -3.33 12.20 -2.18
N GLU A 79 -4.35 12.39 -3.02
CA GLU A 79 -5.65 11.73 -2.92
C GLU A 79 -5.64 10.23 -3.25
N GLU A 80 -4.58 9.74 -3.87
CA GLU A 80 -4.36 8.31 -4.17
C GLU A 80 -3.57 7.60 -3.08
N PHE A 81 -2.96 8.34 -2.15
CA PHE A 81 -2.21 7.74 -1.05
C PHE A 81 -3.11 6.88 -0.19
N HIS A 82 -2.68 5.66 0.02
CA HIS A 82 -3.40 4.70 0.85
C HIS A 82 -2.45 3.69 1.47
N VAL A 83 -2.88 3.11 2.57
CA VAL A 83 -2.23 1.96 3.21
C VAL A 83 -3.20 0.79 3.14
N THR A 84 -2.82 -0.28 2.48
CA THR A 84 -3.64 -1.47 2.39
C THR A 84 -3.67 -2.22 3.72
N VAL A 85 -4.86 -2.37 4.28
CA VAL A 85 -5.12 -3.25 5.41
C VAL A 85 -5.18 -4.69 4.92
N LEU A 86 -5.99 -4.96 3.90
CA LEU A 86 -6.14 -6.28 3.32
C LEU A 86 -6.43 -6.18 1.82
N SER A 87 -5.68 -6.90 0.99
CA SER A 87 -6.03 -7.14 -0.41
C SER A 87 -6.95 -8.36 -0.46
N ILE A 88 -8.23 -8.12 -0.78
CA ILE A 88 -9.28 -9.15 -0.76
C ILE A 88 -9.32 -9.85 -2.11
N ILE A 89 -9.37 -9.08 -3.18
CA ILE A 89 -9.27 -9.55 -4.56
C ILE A 89 -8.06 -8.85 -5.16
N PRO A 90 -6.99 -9.55 -5.53
CA PRO A 90 -5.84 -8.94 -6.19
C PRO A 90 -6.25 -8.37 -7.54
N GLY A 91 -5.58 -7.31 -7.98
CA GLY A 91 -5.85 -6.70 -9.28
C GLY A 91 -5.71 -7.70 -10.42
N SER A 92 -6.81 -8.04 -11.05
CA SER A 92 -6.89 -8.99 -12.18
C SER A 92 -7.93 -8.55 -13.19
N GLU A 93 -7.86 -9.05 -14.42
CA GLU A 93 -8.87 -8.81 -15.45
C GLU A 93 -10.16 -9.62 -15.20
N SER A 94 -10.05 -10.74 -14.47
CA SER A 94 -11.19 -11.58 -14.05
C SER A 94 -11.94 -11.07 -12.80
N TRP A 95 -11.67 -9.87 -12.34
CA TRP A 95 -12.31 -9.30 -11.14
C TRP A 95 -13.85 -9.29 -11.20
N ARG A 96 -14.41 -9.26 -12.43
CA ARG A 96 -15.86 -9.24 -12.66
C ARG A 96 -16.55 -10.50 -12.17
N ASP A 97 -15.85 -11.63 -12.12
CA ASP A 97 -16.35 -12.90 -11.61
C ASP A 97 -16.67 -12.82 -10.12
N GLN A 98 -16.09 -11.83 -9.43
CA GLN A 98 -16.30 -11.56 -8.00
C GLN A 98 -17.43 -10.57 -7.70
N ILE A 99 -18.01 -9.89 -8.72
CA ILE A 99 -19.09 -8.91 -8.52
C ILE A 99 -20.28 -9.50 -7.75
N PRO A 100 -20.75 -10.73 -8.03
CA PRO A 100 -21.86 -11.32 -7.28
C PRO A 100 -21.61 -11.44 -5.77
N HIS A 101 -20.34 -11.45 -5.35
CA HIS A 101 -19.96 -11.60 -3.95
C HIS A 101 -19.74 -10.27 -3.23
N LEU A 102 -19.83 -9.10 -3.90
CA LEU A 102 -19.51 -7.80 -3.29
C LEU A 102 -20.33 -7.52 -2.02
N ALA A 103 -21.64 -7.80 -2.04
CA ALA A 103 -22.49 -7.62 -0.87
C ALA A 103 -22.10 -8.53 0.30
N ALA A 104 -21.65 -9.75 0.01
CA ALA A 104 -21.16 -10.67 1.04
C ALA A 104 -19.85 -10.18 1.65
N TYR A 105 -18.90 -9.69 0.84
CA TYR A 105 -17.69 -9.04 1.35
C TYR A 105 -18.02 -7.87 2.27
N GLN A 106 -18.88 -6.94 1.84
CA GLN A 106 -19.30 -5.78 2.65
C GLN A 106 -19.90 -6.22 3.99
N SER A 107 -20.81 -7.21 3.97
CA SER A 107 -21.48 -7.73 5.18
C SER A 107 -20.48 -8.36 6.14
N ILE A 108 -19.56 -9.20 5.67
CA ILE A 108 -18.58 -9.87 6.51
C ILE A 108 -17.61 -8.86 7.13
N LEU A 109 -17.08 -7.94 6.31
CA LEU A 109 -16.17 -6.90 6.80
C LEU A 109 -16.87 -6.03 7.85
N GLY A 110 -18.13 -5.62 7.60
CA GLY A 110 -18.92 -4.85 8.54
C GLY A 110 -19.07 -5.55 9.88
N LYS A 111 -19.38 -6.86 9.90
CA LYS A 111 -19.50 -7.65 11.14
C LYS A 111 -18.18 -7.71 11.94
N VAL A 112 -17.06 -7.92 11.26
CA VAL A 112 -15.74 -7.99 11.93
C VAL A 112 -15.33 -6.62 12.48
N LEU A 113 -15.65 -5.53 11.76
CA LEU A 113 -15.26 -4.17 12.09
C LEU A 113 -16.24 -3.44 13.01
N GLN A 114 -17.35 -4.08 13.42
CA GLN A 114 -18.31 -3.49 14.37
C GLN A 114 -17.72 -3.17 15.76
N ARG A 115 -16.64 -3.85 16.14
CA ARG A 115 -15.96 -3.56 17.42
C ARG A 115 -14.97 -2.42 17.17
N PRO A 116 -15.15 -1.26 17.84
CA PRO A 116 -14.21 -0.15 17.70
C PRO A 116 -12.79 -0.59 18.06
N ARG A 117 -11.87 -0.40 17.13
CA ARG A 117 -10.45 -0.79 17.29
C ARG A 117 -9.55 0.20 16.57
N ASN A 118 -9.59 1.46 17.03
CA ASN A 118 -8.67 2.48 16.54
C ASN A 118 -7.23 2.05 16.80
N PHE A 119 -6.33 2.40 15.92
CA PHE A 119 -4.90 2.17 16.09
C PHE A 119 -4.10 3.33 15.51
N SER A 120 -2.91 3.55 16.07
CA SER A 120 -2.01 4.60 15.58
C SER A 120 -0.92 4.00 14.68
N VAL A 121 -0.54 4.77 13.66
CA VAL A 121 0.57 4.43 12.76
C VAL A 121 1.54 5.59 12.71
N THR A 122 2.81 5.31 13.02
CA THR A 122 3.92 6.24 12.80
C THR A 122 4.48 6.00 11.41
N PHE A 123 4.57 7.06 10.59
CA PHE A 123 5.21 7.03 9.29
C PHE A 123 6.64 7.55 9.41
N GLN A 124 7.59 6.65 9.20
CA GLN A 124 9.01 6.96 9.37
C GLN A 124 9.88 6.17 8.40
N GLY A 125 10.68 6.89 7.66
CA GLY A 125 11.64 6.33 6.72
C GLY A 125 11.05 5.95 5.38
N VAL A 126 11.94 5.96 4.42
CA VAL A 126 11.69 5.57 3.04
C VAL A 126 12.34 4.22 2.78
N THR A 127 11.68 3.38 2.03
CA THR A 127 12.27 2.18 1.41
C THR A 127 11.83 2.10 -0.05
N ALA A 128 12.39 1.16 -0.77
CA ALA A 128 11.95 0.85 -2.11
C ALA A 128 11.77 -0.66 -2.28
N SER A 129 10.91 -1.03 -3.20
CA SER A 129 10.89 -2.34 -3.84
C SER A 129 11.47 -2.22 -5.24
N ARG A 130 11.64 -3.34 -5.95
CA ARG A 130 12.04 -3.30 -7.36
C ARG A 130 11.04 -2.53 -8.25
N GLY A 131 9.77 -2.39 -7.82
CA GLY A 131 8.69 -1.73 -8.57
C GLY A 131 8.36 -0.30 -8.15
N GLY A 132 8.94 0.24 -7.06
CA GLY A 132 8.58 1.59 -6.62
C GLY A 132 9.12 2.00 -5.25
N VAL A 133 8.87 3.25 -4.89
CA VAL A 133 9.28 3.89 -3.63
C VAL A 133 8.11 3.90 -2.64
N ILE A 134 8.42 3.64 -1.39
CA ILE A 134 7.47 3.33 -0.33
C ILE A 134 7.81 4.14 0.92
N ILE A 135 6.82 4.81 1.52
CA ILE A 135 6.91 5.33 2.89
C ILE A 135 6.57 4.19 3.85
N GLN A 136 7.42 3.99 4.84
CA GLN A 136 7.25 2.93 5.84
C GLN A 136 6.28 3.40 6.92
N GLY A 137 5.31 2.55 7.27
CA GLY A 137 4.39 2.75 8.38
C GLY A 137 4.61 1.68 9.46
N PHE A 138 4.59 2.11 10.70
CA PHE A 138 4.78 1.28 11.89
C PHE A 138 3.58 1.45 12.82
N PRO A 139 2.65 0.47 12.87
CA PRO A 139 1.60 0.45 13.88
C PRO A 139 2.22 0.44 15.29
N GLN A 140 1.64 1.19 16.23
CA GLN A 140 2.15 1.28 17.58
C GLN A 140 1.87 0.03 18.42
N ASP A 141 0.85 -0.73 18.04
CA ASP A 141 0.43 -1.97 18.71
C ASP A 141 0.07 -3.07 17.70
N GLU A 142 -0.47 -4.18 18.19
CA GLU A 142 -0.85 -5.32 17.38
C GLU A 142 -2.27 -5.25 16.80
N THR A 143 -3.02 -4.16 17.04
CA THR A 143 -4.43 -4.02 16.63
C THR A 143 -4.62 -4.23 15.13
N LEU A 144 -3.80 -3.59 14.29
CA LEU A 144 -3.85 -3.78 12.83
C LEU A 144 -3.56 -5.24 12.45
N ALA A 145 -2.61 -5.88 13.12
CA ALA A 145 -2.24 -7.26 12.80
C ALA A 145 -3.36 -8.24 13.20
N GLN A 146 -3.96 -8.07 14.37
CA GLN A 146 -5.11 -8.85 14.83
C GLN A 146 -6.32 -8.63 13.92
N MET A 147 -6.62 -7.39 13.57
CA MET A 147 -7.69 -7.06 12.64
C MET A 147 -7.53 -7.78 11.30
N ARG A 148 -6.32 -7.80 10.75
CA ARG A 148 -6.00 -8.52 9.51
C ARG A 148 -6.24 -10.03 9.65
N ASP A 149 -5.86 -10.61 10.77
CA ASP A 149 -6.03 -12.05 11.01
C ASP A 149 -7.53 -12.38 11.19
N ASP A 150 -8.30 -11.57 11.92
CA ASP A 150 -9.76 -11.72 12.08
C ASP A 150 -10.49 -11.60 10.74
N LEU A 151 -10.12 -10.63 9.91
CA LEU A 151 -10.71 -10.44 8.57
C LEU A 151 -10.43 -11.63 7.65
N ARG A 152 -9.19 -12.15 7.65
CA ARG A 152 -8.82 -13.33 6.87
C ARG A 152 -9.60 -14.56 7.29
N GLU A 153 -9.71 -14.78 8.61
CA GLU A 153 -10.44 -15.91 9.17
C GLU A 153 -11.92 -15.83 8.80
N ALA A 154 -12.57 -14.67 9.01
CA ALA A 154 -13.97 -14.48 8.67
C ALA A 154 -14.26 -14.71 7.17
N LEU A 155 -13.39 -14.21 6.29
CA LEU A 155 -13.54 -14.41 4.85
C LEU A 155 -13.36 -15.90 4.46
N ARG A 156 -12.38 -16.61 5.04
CA ARG A 156 -12.19 -18.04 4.79
C ARG A 156 -13.36 -18.88 5.27
N GLN A 157 -13.88 -18.62 6.46
CA GLN A 157 -15.04 -19.32 7.02
C GLN A 157 -16.30 -19.16 6.16
N ASN A 158 -16.40 -18.06 5.42
CA ASN A 158 -17.51 -17.81 4.50
C ASN A 158 -17.18 -18.14 3.03
N GLN A 159 -16.12 -18.92 2.76
CA GLN A 159 -15.71 -19.37 1.43
C GLN A 159 -15.38 -18.21 0.45
N LEU A 160 -14.96 -17.07 0.99
CA LEU A 160 -14.56 -15.87 0.25
C LEU A 160 -13.05 -15.56 0.41
N GLY A 161 -12.29 -16.53 0.90
CA GLY A 161 -10.87 -16.36 1.19
C GLY A 161 -9.91 -16.88 0.10
N GLU A 162 -10.40 -17.40 -1.02
CA GLU A 162 -9.57 -18.04 -2.06
C GLU A 162 -8.54 -17.08 -2.68
N GLN A 163 -8.89 -15.81 -2.81
CA GLN A 163 -8.03 -14.79 -3.41
C GLN A 163 -7.08 -14.12 -2.40
N LEU A 164 -7.23 -14.44 -1.10
CA LEU A 164 -6.42 -13.82 -0.06
C LEU A 164 -4.97 -14.29 -0.12
N ASP A 165 -4.06 -13.35 0.04
CA ASP A 165 -2.61 -13.59 0.19
C ASP A 165 -1.97 -14.40 -0.98
N VAL A 166 -2.65 -14.49 -2.14
CA VAL A 166 -2.17 -15.25 -3.31
C VAL A 166 -0.81 -14.75 -3.80
N ARG A 167 -0.54 -13.46 -3.69
CA ARG A 167 0.75 -12.87 -4.10
C ARG A 167 1.74 -12.85 -2.94
N TYR A 168 1.32 -12.37 -1.79
CA TYR A 168 2.06 -12.34 -0.52
C TYR A 168 1.14 -11.93 0.62
N LYS A 169 1.47 -12.36 1.82
CA LYS A 169 0.76 -11.93 3.03
C LYS A 169 1.22 -10.53 3.43
N ILE A 170 0.30 -9.55 3.45
CA ILE A 170 0.60 -8.18 3.89
C ILE A 170 0.85 -8.19 5.39
N ASN A 171 2.06 -7.80 5.80
CA ASN A 171 2.48 -7.65 7.20
C ASN A 171 3.04 -6.25 7.52
N THR A 172 3.07 -5.35 6.54
CA THR A 172 3.54 -3.97 6.68
C THR A 172 2.38 -2.97 6.59
N ALA A 173 2.56 -1.75 7.06
CA ALA A 173 1.63 -0.63 6.89
C ALA A 173 2.23 0.42 5.94
N HIS A 174 2.61 -0.01 4.75
CA HIS A 174 3.31 0.82 3.79
C HIS A 174 2.38 1.64 2.91
N MET A 175 2.89 2.77 2.43
CA MET A 175 2.26 3.61 1.43
C MET A 175 3.20 3.76 0.23
N THR A 176 2.74 3.35 -0.94
CA THR A 176 3.50 3.54 -2.19
C THR A 176 3.30 4.97 -2.68
N VAL A 177 4.39 5.68 -2.97
CA VAL A 177 4.36 7.08 -3.41
C VAL A 177 4.87 7.28 -4.84
N MET A 178 5.65 6.33 -5.34
CA MET A 178 6.16 6.35 -6.72
C MET A 178 6.28 4.92 -7.26
N ARG A 179 6.07 4.75 -8.57
CA ARG A 179 6.37 3.50 -9.28
C ARG A 179 7.33 3.73 -10.43
N PHE A 180 8.19 2.76 -10.64
CA PHE A 180 9.09 2.77 -11.79
C PHE A 180 8.34 2.44 -13.07
N CYS A 181 8.44 3.37 -14.07
CA CYS A 181 7.91 3.20 -15.42
C CYS A 181 9.04 2.91 -16.42
N ARG A 182 10.23 3.32 -16.08
CA ARG A 182 11.45 3.20 -16.88
C ARG A 182 12.67 3.21 -15.98
N ALA A 183 13.83 2.92 -16.56
CA ALA A 183 15.10 3.08 -15.86
C ALA A 183 15.28 4.54 -15.40
N PRO A 184 15.68 4.78 -14.15
CA PRO A 184 16.07 6.11 -13.69
C PRO A 184 17.24 6.66 -14.52
N VAL A 185 17.23 7.97 -14.77
CA VAL A 185 18.32 8.63 -15.50
C VAL A 185 19.64 8.53 -14.71
N ASP A 186 19.56 8.71 -13.39
CA ASP A 186 20.68 8.53 -12.47
C ASP A 186 20.26 7.68 -11.28
N GLY A 187 20.46 6.37 -11.39
CA GLY A 187 20.13 5.41 -10.33
C GLY A 187 20.96 5.59 -9.06
N LYS A 188 22.20 6.11 -9.18
CA LYS A 188 23.07 6.38 -8.02
C LYS A 188 22.59 7.56 -7.23
N HIS A 189 22.21 8.66 -7.90
CA HIS A 189 21.64 9.82 -7.26
C HIS A 189 20.32 9.48 -6.56
N LEU A 190 19.44 8.75 -7.24
CA LEU A 190 18.20 8.26 -6.64
C LEU A 190 18.46 7.40 -5.40
N LEU A 191 19.40 6.45 -5.48
CA LEU A 191 19.76 5.61 -4.34
C LEU A 191 20.28 6.42 -3.15
N ALA A 192 21.12 7.43 -3.40
CA ALA A 192 21.64 8.34 -2.38
C ALA A 192 20.51 9.14 -1.69
N LEU A 193 19.55 9.66 -2.47
CA LEU A 193 18.38 10.35 -1.94
C LEU A 193 17.53 9.43 -1.05
N LEU A 194 17.24 8.22 -1.53
CA LEU A 194 16.48 7.23 -0.75
C LEU A 194 17.23 6.84 0.53
N GLN A 195 18.55 6.68 0.46
CA GLN A 195 19.38 6.37 1.62
C GLN A 195 19.37 7.49 2.66
N ALA A 196 19.43 8.74 2.26
CA ALA A 196 19.36 9.90 3.14
C ALA A 196 18.01 9.99 3.89
N ASN A 197 16.93 9.48 3.28
CA ASN A 197 15.58 9.52 3.82
C ASN A 197 15.16 8.23 4.55
N ARG A 198 16.09 7.30 4.83
CA ARG A 198 15.79 6.03 5.52
C ARG A 198 15.19 6.18 6.92
N THR A 199 15.39 7.32 7.56
CA THR A 199 14.91 7.59 8.93
C THR A 199 14.09 8.86 9.05
N THR A 200 13.78 9.53 7.95
CA THR A 200 12.99 10.77 7.92
C THR A 200 11.62 10.51 8.53
N SER A 201 11.19 11.37 9.47
CA SER A 201 9.86 11.29 10.08
C SER A 201 8.84 12.02 9.21
N PHE A 202 7.72 11.35 8.95
CA PHE A 202 6.56 11.91 8.24
C PHE A 202 5.34 12.08 9.15
N GLY A 203 5.52 11.85 10.45
CA GLY A 203 4.48 12.03 11.45
C GLY A 203 3.72 10.77 11.82
N GLU A 204 2.65 10.98 12.54
CA GLU A 204 1.80 9.93 13.12
C GLU A 204 0.34 10.27 12.90
N MET A 205 -0.49 9.24 12.83
CA MET A 205 -1.93 9.41 12.80
C MET A 205 -2.66 8.28 13.54
N CYS A 206 -3.81 8.61 14.12
CA CYS A 206 -4.81 7.63 14.53
C CYS A 206 -5.66 7.25 13.32
N VAL A 207 -5.86 5.95 13.11
CA VAL A 207 -6.73 5.41 12.06
C VAL A 207 -8.10 5.14 12.67
N GLU A 208 -9.08 5.91 12.24
CA GLU A 208 -10.45 5.86 12.74
C GLU A 208 -11.45 5.32 11.69
N ASN A 209 -11.04 5.29 10.42
CA ASN A 209 -11.89 4.87 9.32
C ASN A 209 -11.11 3.98 8.35
N LEU A 210 -11.81 2.98 7.81
CA LEU A 210 -11.35 2.14 6.71
C LEU A 210 -12.30 2.26 5.54
N GLU A 211 -11.75 2.18 4.33
CA GLU A 211 -12.49 2.19 3.07
C GLU A 211 -12.37 0.84 2.38
N LEU A 212 -13.49 0.29 1.92
CA LEU A 212 -13.51 -0.81 0.96
C LEU A 212 -13.46 -0.22 -0.43
N ILE A 213 -12.35 -0.40 -1.11
CA ILE A 213 -12.06 0.24 -2.40
C ILE A 213 -12.07 -0.82 -3.50
N LEU A 214 -12.90 -0.61 -4.52
CA LEU A 214 -12.81 -1.28 -5.81
C LEU A 214 -12.09 -0.34 -6.76
N GLY A 215 -10.93 -0.72 -7.25
CA GLY A 215 -10.10 0.16 -8.08
C GLY A 215 -9.13 -0.58 -8.97
N ASP A 216 -8.41 0.18 -9.79
CA ASP A 216 -7.27 -0.34 -10.52
C ASP A 216 -6.12 -0.70 -9.56
N TRP A 217 -5.04 -1.22 -10.13
CA TRP A 217 -3.86 -1.63 -9.38
C TRP A 217 -3.20 -0.47 -8.58
N TYR A 218 -3.47 0.77 -8.97
CA TYR A 218 -2.84 1.97 -8.40
C TYR A 218 -3.75 2.71 -7.42
N ALA A 219 -5.02 2.29 -7.29
CA ALA A 219 -6.07 3.02 -6.60
C ALA A 219 -6.21 4.47 -7.14
N SER A 220 -6.10 4.61 -8.46
CA SER A 220 -6.18 5.90 -9.15
C SER A 220 -7.50 6.60 -8.83
N ALA A 221 -7.46 7.89 -8.53
CA ALA A 221 -8.65 8.66 -8.14
C ALA A 221 -9.75 8.63 -9.22
N ASP A 222 -9.37 8.50 -10.49
CA ASP A 222 -10.31 8.47 -11.62
C ASP A 222 -11.05 7.13 -11.76
N THR A 223 -10.51 6.04 -11.21
CA THR A 223 -11.05 4.68 -11.36
C THR A 223 -11.47 4.02 -10.07
N ALA A 224 -10.83 4.41 -8.94
CA ALA A 224 -11.14 3.86 -7.64
C ALA A 224 -12.51 4.35 -7.13
N ARG A 225 -13.29 3.42 -6.58
CA ARG A 225 -14.60 3.70 -5.97
C ARG A 225 -14.63 3.12 -4.57
N THR A 226 -14.94 3.95 -3.59
CA THR A 226 -15.24 3.50 -2.23
C THR A 226 -16.62 2.87 -2.21
N LEU A 227 -16.69 1.59 -1.92
CA LEU A 227 -17.95 0.83 -1.85
C LEU A 227 -18.56 0.90 -0.46
N SER A 228 -17.75 1.02 0.57
CA SER A 228 -18.18 1.13 1.98
C SER A 228 -17.10 1.83 2.80
N GLU A 229 -17.55 2.52 3.83
CA GLU A 229 -16.69 3.09 4.86
C GLU A 229 -17.03 2.42 6.20
N TYR A 230 -16.00 2.10 6.96
CA TYR A 230 -16.12 1.47 8.27
C TYR A 230 -15.43 2.35 9.31
N LYS A 231 -16.20 2.81 10.28
CA LYS A 231 -15.67 3.53 11.44
C LYS A 231 -15.15 2.49 12.45
N LEU A 232 -13.92 2.72 12.92
CA LEU A 232 -13.25 1.87 13.91
C LEU A 232 -13.57 2.28 15.35
#